data_464828c809004d57abfac59d2686f925
#
_entry.id   464828c809004d57abfac59d2686f925
#
_cell.length_a   1.000
_cell.length_b   1.000
_cell.length_c   1.000
_cell.angle_alpha   90.00
_cell.angle_beta   90.00
_cell.angle_gamma   90.00
#
_symmetry.space_group_name_H-M   'P 1'
#
loop_
_entity.id
_entity.type
_entity.pdbx_description
1 polymer ?
#
loop_
_entity_poly.entity_id
_entity_poly.type
_entity_poly.pdbx_seq_one_letter_code
_entity_poly.pdbx_strand_id
1 'polypeptide(L)'
;MSRITKEEIEKTKCGRFLLSDENIYLSIYSLNSYVFEYNLLNTEDRILYHRLQDKFDARLINGVITRVREQIIELFDKDKYIEAKVYFKPKKLSENGELEFRPLHSTGLITQIAIVSMLHLFVYEIPEEEEGDPKLRLSNLSRLIPSDFYGNRVSVKPEYLFKPWKQQYQKYNQNSNDALMKYHTSLEYKYEVTLDLENFFPTINPIIIYRYIINHLPAYLNDEERKMMKRVLQKLLFCKLTTTFDEKTAGQYYKVTKGAGNYDNVDKIEQNEKECWAFKEKSDKFVRGIPQGLPQSYFLGNIYMISIAEIFRKKFTGVSYFYVDDSVIFTNDVREDNFKEQLKELNKQIADEANNFEDDSAIYPEGTEKFYKSDLYGVNVHLDGKSNYTRLDNLDDSEVYLKCISREMSQAGSDFFRMYSDEENRNLEEKLDVLSKQVKAKRDQLVEEKSQKRDSGNEDAIEKDEDDTQKFEKRLTRYYRFFEYRKQRLVAMHQPENGSDEDYNMQLY
;
A
#
# COMPACT_ATOMS: atom_id res chain seq x y z
N MET A 1 -29.19 -1.92 -8.80
CA MET A 1 -29.21 -0.49 -9.15
C MET A 1 -29.57 -0.31 -10.63
N SER A 2 -30.12 0.85 -11.03
CA SER A 2 -30.55 1.09 -12.41
C SER A 2 -29.37 1.29 -13.35
N ARG A 3 -29.48 0.70 -14.53
CA ARG A 3 -28.65 0.94 -15.71
C ARG A 3 -28.60 2.43 -16.02
N ILE A 4 -27.48 2.95 -16.50
CA ILE A 4 -27.31 4.34 -16.94
C ILE A 4 -26.92 4.32 -18.40
N THR A 5 -27.75 4.91 -19.27
CA THR A 5 -27.47 4.97 -20.69
C THR A 5 -26.40 6.00 -21.04
N LYS A 6 -25.84 5.92 -22.24
CA LYS A 6 -24.87 6.91 -22.72
C LYS A 6 -25.44 8.33 -22.67
N GLU A 7 -26.70 8.52 -23.08
CA GLU A 7 -27.37 9.82 -23.05
C GLU A 7 -27.52 10.37 -21.64
N GLU A 8 -27.75 9.51 -20.65
CA GLU A 8 -27.81 9.91 -19.23
C GLU A 8 -26.45 10.29 -18.69
N ILE A 9 -25.38 9.60 -19.10
CA ILE A 9 -24.00 9.98 -18.76
C ILE A 9 -23.70 11.37 -19.30
N GLU A 10 -23.96 11.60 -20.60
CA GLU A 10 -23.66 12.86 -21.30
C GLU A 10 -24.49 14.05 -20.82
N LYS A 11 -25.63 13.84 -20.14
CA LYS A 11 -26.41 14.92 -19.52
C LYS A 11 -25.68 15.58 -18.34
N THR A 12 -24.82 14.88 -17.65
CA THR A 12 -24.08 15.41 -16.51
C THR A 12 -22.73 15.98 -16.95
N LYS A 13 -22.25 17.02 -16.28
CA LYS A 13 -20.92 17.61 -16.49
C LYS A 13 -19.83 16.58 -16.18
N CYS A 14 -19.98 15.85 -15.06
CA CYS A 14 -19.09 14.76 -14.67
C CYS A 14 -19.02 13.68 -15.74
N GLY A 15 -20.16 13.29 -16.31
CA GLY A 15 -20.21 12.26 -17.36
C GLY A 15 -19.62 12.72 -18.69
N ARG A 16 -19.86 13.97 -19.10
CA ARG A 16 -19.22 14.54 -20.31
C ARG A 16 -17.70 14.57 -20.14
N PHE A 17 -17.20 15.02 -18.98
CA PHE A 17 -15.77 14.99 -18.70
C PHE A 17 -15.24 13.55 -18.70
N LEU A 18 -15.94 12.62 -18.05
CA LEU A 18 -15.56 11.21 -18.02
C LEU A 18 -15.32 10.62 -19.42
N LEU A 19 -16.20 10.95 -20.38
CA LEU A 19 -16.15 10.44 -21.74
C LEU A 19 -15.34 11.32 -22.72
N SER A 20 -14.78 12.45 -22.25
CA SER A 20 -14.04 13.37 -23.11
C SER A 20 -12.72 12.78 -23.60
N ASP A 21 -12.32 13.18 -24.81
CA ASP A 21 -11.01 12.83 -25.35
C ASP A 21 -9.87 13.30 -24.47
N GLU A 22 -10.02 14.47 -23.88
CA GLU A 22 -9.05 15.08 -23.00
C GLU A 22 -8.81 14.23 -21.74
N ASN A 23 -9.87 13.84 -21.04
CA ASN A 23 -9.72 13.01 -19.83
C ASN A 23 -9.11 11.64 -20.15
N ILE A 24 -9.55 11.00 -21.25
CA ILE A 24 -9.00 9.70 -21.64
C ILE A 24 -7.56 9.83 -22.12
N TYR A 25 -7.22 10.89 -22.86
CA TYR A 25 -5.84 11.18 -23.26
C TYR A 25 -4.93 11.38 -22.05
N LEU A 26 -5.37 12.16 -21.06
CA LEU A 26 -4.65 12.32 -19.81
C LEU A 26 -4.44 10.99 -19.08
N SER A 27 -5.42 10.11 -19.14
CA SER A 27 -5.30 8.77 -18.55
C SER A 27 -4.25 7.91 -19.27
N ILE A 28 -4.17 8.01 -20.59
CA ILE A 28 -3.10 7.39 -21.38
C ILE A 28 -1.75 8.03 -21.05
N TYR A 29 -1.72 9.35 -20.93
CA TYR A 29 -0.50 10.09 -20.61
C TYR A 29 0.08 9.71 -19.25
N SER A 30 -0.79 9.41 -18.25
CA SER A 30 -0.40 8.97 -16.90
C SER A 30 0.13 7.53 -16.85
N LEU A 31 0.19 6.78 -17.98
CA LEU A 31 0.79 5.44 -18.04
C LEU A 31 2.27 5.40 -17.65
N ASN A 32 2.95 6.54 -17.59
CA ASN A 32 4.30 6.63 -17.01
C ASN A 32 4.35 6.29 -15.51
N SER A 33 3.19 6.23 -14.85
CA SER A 33 3.13 5.80 -13.46
C SER A 33 3.44 4.32 -13.34
N TYR A 34 4.31 3.97 -12.38
CA TYR A 34 4.77 2.60 -12.08
C TYR A 34 3.67 1.57 -11.86
N VAL A 35 2.45 2.00 -11.59
CA VAL A 35 1.30 1.14 -11.27
C VAL A 35 0.82 0.28 -12.45
N PHE A 36 1.21 0.62 -13.68
CA PHE A 36 0.75 -0.09 -14.87
C PHE A 36 1.69 -1.21 -15.31
N GLU A 37 2.99 -1.00 -15.25
CA GLU A 37 4.00 -1.88 -15.83
C GLU A 37 3.95 -3.30 -15.26
N TYR A 38 3.75 -3.41 -13.95
CA TYR A 38 3.78 -4.69 -13.25
C TYR A 38 2.49 -5.51 -13.32
N ASN A 39 1.40 -4.92 -13.81
CA ASN A 39 0.07 -5.51 -13.75
C ASN A 39 -0.45 -6.02 -15.10
N LEU A 40 0.36 -5.92 -16.16
CA LEU A 40 -0.03 -6.40 -17.49
C LEU A 40 0.33 -7.88 -17.64
N LEU A 41 -0.68 -8.75 -17.63
CA LEU A 41 -0.49 -10.20 -17.67
C LEU A 41 -0.36 -10.78 -19.07
N ASN A 42 -0.82 -10.07 -20.11
CA ASN A 42 -0.74 -10.58 -21.48
C ASN A 42 0.24 -9.79 -22.35
N THR A 43 0.77 -10.44 -23.37
CA THR A 43 1.76 -9.87 -24.27
C THR A 43 1.21 -8.74 -25.13
N GLU A 44 -0.05 -8.82 -25.55
CA GLU A 44 -0.70 -7.80 -26.38
C GLU A 44 -0.81 -6.48 -25.63
N ASP A 45 -1.24 -6.51 -24.36
CA ASP A 45 -1.33 -5.33 -23.52
C ASP A 45 0.06 -4.74 -23.26
N ARG A 46 1.09 -5.56 -23.09
CA ARG A 46 2.48 -5.07 -22.92
C ARG A 46 2.98 -4.38 -24.18
N ILE A 47 2.75 -4.96 -25.35
CA ILE A 47 3.10 -4.33 -26.64
C ILE A 47 2.34 -3.02 -26.79
N LEU A 48 1.03 -3.00 -26.51
CA LEU A 48 0.22 -1.78 -26.57
C LEU A 48 0.74 -0.72 -25.59
N TYR A 49 1.06 -1.10 -24.36
CA TYR A 49 1.63 -0.21 -23.36
C TYR A 49 2.94 0.44 -23.85
N HIS A 50 3.86 -0.35 -24.39
CA HIS A 50 5.12 0.20 -24.93
C HIS A 50 4.90 1.13 -26.11
N ARG A 51 3.98 0.78 -27.03
CA ARG A 51 3.65 1.64 -28.16
C ARG A 51 3.01 2.96 -27.75
N LEU A 52 2.22 2.97 -26.68
CA LEU A 52 1.59 4.19 -26.13
C LEU A 52 2.59 5.12 -25.42
N GLN A 53 3.83 4.67 -25.16
CA GLN A 53 4.90 5.57 -24.73
C GLN A 53 5.34 6.53 -25.86
N ASP A 54 5.11 6.16 -27.12
CA ASP A 54 5.21 7.08 -28.26
C ASP A 54 3.94 7.92 -28.37
N LYS A 55 4.00 9.11 -27.79
CA LYS A 55 2.88 10.05 -27.69
C LYS A 55 2.54 10.75 -29.02
N PHE A 56 3.30 10.50 -30.06
CA PHE A 56 3.11 11.08 -31.40
C PHE A 56 2.30 10.18 -32.34
N ASP A 57 2.04 8.92 -31.99
CA ASP A 57 1.16 8.04 -32.78
C ASP A 57 -0.33 8.40 -32.56
N ALA A 58 -0.77 9.50 -33.18
CA ALA A 58 -2.14 10.00 -33.04
C ALA A 58 -3.20 8.97 -33.47
N ARG A 59 -2.91 8.12 -34.46
CA ARG A 59 -3.86 7.09 -34.92
C ARG A 59 -4.06 6.02 -33.85
N LEU A 60 -2.98 5.58 -33.24
CA LEU A 60 -3.03 4.60 -32.16
C LEU A 60 -3.76 5.18 -30.95
N ILE A 61 -3.41 6.40 -30.55
CA ILE A 61 -4.00 7.09 -29.41
C ILE A 61 -5.52 7.26 -29.60
N ASN A 62 -5.97 7.76 -30.75
CA ASN A 62 -7.40 7.94 -31.05
C ASN A 62 -8.15 6.59 -31.04
N GLY A 63 -7.53 5.52 -31.53
CA GLY A 63 -8.08 4.17 -31.45
C GLY A 63 -8.24 3.67 -30.02
N VAL A 64 -7.28 3.98 -29.14
CA VAL A 64 -7.35 3.65 -27.72
C VAL A 64 -8.41 4.50 -27.01
N ILE A 65 -8.50 5.79 -27.29
CA ILE A 65 -9.52 6.70 -26.72
C ILE A 65 -10.93 6.15 -27.03
N THR A 66 -11.17 5.76 -28.27
CA THR A 66 -12.47 5.18 -28.68
C THR A 66 -12.79 3.91 -27.90
N ARG A 67 -11.84 2.97 -27.80
CA ARG A 67 -12.03 1.70 -27.06
C ARG A 67 -12.26 1.92 -25.57
N VAL A 68 -11.54 2.87 -24.95
CA VAL A 68 -11.71 3.22 -23.52
C VAL A 68 -13.10 3.81 -23.29
N ARG A 69 -13.54 4.72 -24.16
CA ARG A 69 -14.89 5.32 -24.08
C ARG A 69 -15.98 4.25 -24.19
N GLU A 70 -15.86 3.34 -25.15
CA GLU A 70 -16.78 2.21 -25.32
C GLU A 70 -16.80 1.31 -24.08
N GLN A 71 -15.64 1.01 -23.51
CA GLN A 71 -15.52 0.23 -22.28
C GLN A 71 -16.23 0.92 -21.09
N ILE A 72 -16.06 2.24 -20.94
CA ILE A 72 -16.74 3.00 -19.88
C ILE A 72 -18.26 2.94 -20.10
N ILE A 73 -18.74 3.25 -21.30
CA ILE A 73 -20.17 3.20 -21.62
C ILE A 73 -20.74 1.81 -21.32
N GLU A 74 -20.04 0.75 -21.72
CA GLU A 74 -20.49 -0.63 -21.50
C GLU A 74 -20.61 -0.96 -19.98
N LEU A 75 -19.69 -0.49 -19.14
CA LEU A 75 -19.75 -0.69 -17.69
C LEU A 75 -21.04 -0.11 -17.08
N PHE A 76 -21.52 1.02 -17.59
CA PHE A 76 -22.72 1.68 -17.08
C PHE A 76 -24.00 1.20 -17.76
N ASP A 77 -24.01 1.10 -19.09
CA ASP A 77 -25.17 0.73 -19.87
C ASP A 77 -25.61 -0.73 -19.66
N LYS A 78 -24.65 -1.64 -19.47
CA LYS A 78 -24.92 -3.05 -19.18
C LYS A 78 -24.84 -3.38 -17.69
N ASP A 79 -24.69 -2.37 -16.84
CA ASP A 79 -24.47 -2.51 -15.38
C ASP A 79 -23.39 -3.53 -15.01
N LYS A 80 -22.30 -3.56 -15.78
CA LYS A 80 -21.17 -4.45 -15.52
C LYS A 80 -20.24 -3.89 -14.46
N TYR A 81 -19.48 -4.79 -13.85
CA TYR A 81 -18.36 -4.45 -12.99
C TYR A 81 -17.04 -4.63 -13.73
N ILE A 82 -15.99 -3.94 -13.25
CA ILE A 82 -14.63 -4.16 -13.71
C ILE A 82 -14.27 -5.61 -13.42
N GLU A 83 -13.75 -6.31 -14.42
CA GLU A 83 -13.30 -7.68 -14.30
C GLU A 83 -11.79 -7.72 -14.02
N ALA A 84 -11.40 -8.44 -12.98
CA ALA A 84 -10.02 -8.59 -12.58
C ALA A 84 -9.62 -10.06 -12.45
N LYS A 85 -8.39 -10.37 -12.85
CA LYS A 85 -7.74 -11.65 -12.61
C LYS A 85 -6.81 -11.51 -11.42
N VAL A 86 -6.72 -12.53 -10.57
CA VAL A 86 -5.73 -12.58 -9.50
C VAL A 86 -4.54 -13.44 -9.92
N TYR A 87 -3.35 -13.03 -9.53
CA TYR A 87 -2.12 -13.83 -9.59
C TYR A 87 -1.36 -13.69 -8.27
N PHE A 88 -0.54 -14.70 -7.95
CA PHE A 88 0.17 -14.75 -6.70
C PHE A 88 1.64 -14.40 -6.90
N LYS A 89 2.06 -13.26 -6.37
CA LYS A 89 3.46 -12.85 -6.37
C LYS A 89 4.16 -13.41 -5.11
N PRO A 90 5.29 -14.12 -5.24
CA PRO A 90 6.09 -14.52 -4.09
C PRO A 90 6.49 -13.30 -3.24
N LYS A 91 6.34 -13.39 -1.91
CA LYS A 91 6.64 -12.30 -0.97
C LYS A 91 7.92 -12.58 -0.18
N LYS A 92 7.94 -13.67 0.56
CA LYS A 92 9.07 -14.11 1.39
C LYS A 92 8.92 -15.57 1.77
N LEU A 93 9.96 -16.15 2.32
CA LEU A 93 9.86 -17.43 3.02
C LEU A 93 9.39 -17.17 4.45
N SER A 94 8.43 -17.95 4.93
CA SER A 94 8.04 -17.99 6.33
C SER A 94 9.17 -18.57 7.19
N GLU A 95 9.07 -18.45 8.50
CA GLU A 95 10.02 -19.08 9.44
C GLU A 95 10.06 -20.61 9.29
N ASN A 96 8.97 -21.20 8.85
CA ASN A 96 8.85 -22.64 8.58
C ASN A 96 9.33 -23.06 7.18
N GLY A 97 9.92 -22.14 6.40
CA GLY A 97 10.40 -22.39 5.05
C GLY A 97 9.31 -22.44 3.97
N GLU A 98 8.06 -22.14 4.29
CA GLU A 98 6.98 -22.05 3.32
C GLU A 98 7.01 -20.69 2.58
N LEU A 99 6.72 -20.71 1.29
CA LEU A 99 6.66 -19.51 0.48
C LEU A 99 5.34 -18.74 0.73
N GLU A 100 5.46 -17.54 1.25
CA GLU A 100 4.32 -16.60 1.38
C GLU A 100 4.07 -15.90 0.05
N PHE A 101 2.79 -15.72 -0.30
CA PHE A 101 2.38 -15.05 -1.52
C PHE A 101 1.56 -13.79 -1.23
N ARG A 102 1.66 -12.84 -2.16
CA ARG A 102 0.82 -11.65 -2.20
C ARG A 102 -0.16 -11.78 -3.36
N PRO A 103 -1.49 -11.75 -3.13
CA PRO A 103 -2.45 -11.74 -4.21
C PRO A 103 -2.44 -10.34 -4.86
N LEU A 104 -2.16 -10.30 -6.15
CA LEU A 104 -2.23 -9.10 -6.96
C LEU A 104 -3.30 -9.27 -8.03
N HIS A 105 -3.98 -8.18 -8.32
CA HIS A 105 -5.05 -8.16 -9.31
C HIS A 105 -4.59 -7.44 -10.56
N SER A 106 -5.06 -7.92 -11.69
CA SER A 106 -4.76 -7.34 -13.00
C SER A 106 -6.00 -7.34 -13.87
N THR A 107 -6.06 -6.36 -14.75
CA THR A 107 -7.06 -6.28 -15.83
C THR A 107 -6.38 -5.81 -17.12
N GLY A 108 -7.06 -5.88 -18.25
CA GLY A 108 -6.52 -5.43 -19.53
C GLY A 108 -6.15 -3.95 -19.53
N LEU A 109 -5.18 -3.55 -20.34
CA LEU A 109 -4.68 -2.17 -20.36
C LEU A 109 -5.78 -1.14 -20.66
N ILE A 110 -6.69 -1.42 -21.58
CA ILE A 110 -7.83 -0.55 -21.88
C ILE A 110 -8.70 -0.32 -20.64
N THR A 111 -8.95 -1.38 -19.88
CA THR A 111 -9.72 -1.29 -18.63
C THR A 111 -8.97 -0.51 -17.56
N GLN A 112 -7.64 -0.65 -17.47
CA GLN A 112 -6.83 0.14 -16.52
C GLN A 112 -6.88 1.63 -16.87
N ILE A 113 -6.83 2.00 -18.16
CA ILE A 113 -6.99 3.38 -18.62
C ILE A 113 -8.41 3.89 -18.29
N ALA A 114 -9.44 3.08 -18.48
CA ALA A 114 -10.81 3.42 -18.09
C ALA A 114 -10.95 3.66 -16.58
N ILE A 115 -10.29 2.83 -15.76
CA ILE A 115 -10.20 3.03 -14.30
C ILE A 115 -9.58 4.38 -13.96
N VAL A 116 -8.49 4.74 -14.60
CA VAL A 116 -7.81 6.04 -14.35
C VAL A 116 -8.71 7.20 -14.79
N SER A 117 -9.41 7.08 -15.95
CA SER A 117 -10.37 8.09 -16.40
C SER A 117 -11.52 8.30 -15.40
N MET A 118 -12.03 7.22 -14.82
CA MET A 118 -13.02 7.29 -13.73
C MET A 118 -12.44 7.89 -12.44
N LEU A 119 -11.20 7.55 -12.10
CA LEU A 119 -10.53 8.05 -10.90
C LEU A 119 -10.27 9.56 -10.97
N HIS A 120 -10.02 10.10 -12.16
CA HIS A 120 -9.81 11.53 -12.37
C HIS A 120 -10.99 12.37 -11.85
N LEU A 121 -12.21 11.86 -11.87
CA LEU A 121 -13.38 12.55 -11.29
C LEU A 121 -13.24 12.82 -9.79
N PHE A 122 -12.40 12.07 -9.10
CA PHE A 122 -12.20 12.19 -7.64
C PHE A 122 -10.87 12.86 -7.27
N VAL A 123 -9.89 12.83 -8.15
CA VAL A 123 -8.55 13.36 -7.86
C VAL A 123 -8.26 14.69 -8.52
N TYR A 124 -9.02 15.08 -9.53
CA TYR A 124 -8.94 16.37 -10.19
C TYR A 124 -10.26 17.14 -10.10
N GLU A 125 -10.19 18.47 -10.11
CA GLU A 125 -11.37 19.30 -10.28
C GLU A 125 -11.89 19.15 -11.71
N ILE A 126 -13.20 19.01 -11.85
CA ILE A 126 -13.84 18.93 -13.16
C ILE A 126 -13.81 20.36 -13.76
N PRO A 127 -13.31 20.53 -14.99
CA PRO A 127 -13.22 21.83 -15.63
C PRO A 127 -14.60 22.50 -15.76
N GLU A 128 -14.68 23.81 -15.56
CA GLU A 128 -15.86 24.58 -15.94
C GLU A 128 -15.85 24.84 -17.43
N GLU A 129 -17.04 24.78 -18.06
CA GLU A 129 -17.19 24.91 -19.52
C GLU A 129 -17.00 26.34 -20.03
N GLU A 130 -16.79 27.34 -19.15
CA GLU A 130 -16.65 28.75 -19.51
C GLU A 130 -15.19 29.16 -19.76
N GLU A 131 -14.93 29.53 -21.00
CA GLU A 131 -13.82 30.32 -21.55
C GLU A 131 -12.45 30.19 -20.87
N GLY A 132 -11.65 29.30 -21.37
CA GLY A 132 -10.22 29.22 -21.05
C GLY A 132 -9.76 27.77 -20.90
N ASP A 133 -8.52 27.56 -21.26
CA ASP A 133 -7.82 26.29 -21.17
C ASP A 133 -8.13 25.61 -19.81
N PRO A 134 -8.83 24.46 -19.76
CA PRO A 134 -9.25 23.87 -18.51
C PRO A 134 -8.02 23.40 -17.76
N LYS A 135 -7.56 24.17 -16.81
CA LYS A 135 -6.49 23.78 -15.90
C LYS A 135 -7.03 22.68 -14.99
N LEU A 136 -6.66 21.44 -15.26
CA LEU A 136 -6.93 20.36 -14.34
C LEU A 136 -6.30 20.67 -13.00
N ARG A 137 -7.14 20.89 -11.99
CA ARG A 137 -6.73 21.16 -10.63
C ARG A 137 -6.95 19.91 -9.80
N LEU A 138 -6.12 19.72 -8.78
CA LEU A 138 -6.37 18.68 -7.80
C LEU A 138 -7.72 18.89 -7.13
N SER A 139 -8.54 17.84 -7.08
CA SER A 139 -9.81 17.89 -6.37
C SER A 139 -9.60 18.08 -4.87
N ASN A 140 -10.67 18.49 -4.19
CA ASN A 140 -10.67 18.56 -2.74
C ASN A 140 -10.32 17.23 -2.08
N LEU A 141 -10.71 16.09 -2.69
CA LEU A 141 -10.42 14.76 -2.15
C LEU A 141 -8.92 14.46 -2.12
N SER A 142 -8.18 14.85 -3.15
CA SER A 142 -6.72 14.68 -3.15
C SER A 142 -6.04 15.60 -2.11
N ARG A 143 -6.61 16.78 -1.84
CA ARG A 143 -6.13 17.72 -0.82
C ARG A 143 -6.46 17.29 0.60
N LEU A 144 -7.48 16.44 0.79
CA LEU A 144 -7.87 15.92 2.09
C LEU A 144 -6.86 14.91 2.66
N ILE A 145 -6.00 14.34 1.82
CA ILE A 145 -4.94 13.45 2.28
C ILE A 145 -3.93 14.26 3.10
N PRO A 146 -3.77 13.98 4.41
CA PRO A 146 -2.90 14.76 5.30
C PRO A 146 -1.45 14.79 4.84
N SER A 147 -0.69 15.81 5.27
CA SER A 147 0.70 16.00 4.85
C SER A 147 1.66 14.94 5.38
N ASP A 148 1.32 14.28 6.47
CA ASP A 148 2.07 13.19 7.09
C ASP A 148 1.78 11.79 6.47
N PHE A 149 0.98 11.75 5.39
CA PHE A 149 0.80 10.58 4.53
C PHE A 149 1.72 10.69 3.32
N TYR A 150 2.63 9.74 3.17
CA TYR A 150 3.67 9.78 2.13
C TYR A 150 3.39 8.86 0.95
N GLY A 151 2.81 7.68 1.18
CA GLY A 151 2.54 6.71 0.13
C GLY A 151 1.42 7.14 -0.83
N ASN A 152 1.52 6.74 -2.09
CA ASN A 152 0.46 6.83 -3.10
C ASN A 152 -0.21 8.20 -3.24
N ARG A 153 0.54 9.27 -3.06
CA ARG A 153 0.02 10.63 -3.22
C ARG A 153 -0.18 10.97 -4.69
N VAL A 154 -1.34 11.54 -5.00
CA VAL A 154 -1.64 12.01 -6.35
C VAL A 154 -0.61 13.05 -6.80
N SER A 155 -0.15 12.93 -8.02
CA SER A 155 0.80 13.87 -8.62
C SER A 155 0.09 15.12 -9.12
N VAL A 156 0.77 16.26 -9.03
CA VAL A 156 0.35 17.51 -9.70
C VAL A 156 0.79 17.55 -11.16
N LYS A 157 1.67 16.63 -11.57
CA LYS A 157 2.15 16.52 -12.94
C LYS A 157 1.27 15.53 -13.68
N PRO A 158 0.67 15.90 -14.81
CA PRO A 158 -0.26 15.03 -15.54
C PRO A 158 0.38 13.77 -16.10
N GLU A 159 1.71 13.74 -16.28
CA GLU A 159 2.45 12.57 -16.75
C GLU A 159 2.42 11.39 -15.77
N TYR A 160 2.06 11.65 -14.53
CA TYR A 160 2.04 10.66 -13.47
C TYR A 160 0.73 10.72 -12.71
N LEU A 161 0.07 9.60 -12.55
CA LEU A 161 -1.10 9.53 -11.65
C LEU A 161 -0.69 9.74 -10.19
N PHE A 162 0.43 9.15 -9.80
CA PHE A 162 0.97 9.26 -8.44
C PHE A 162 2.39 9.82 -8.45
N LYS A 163 2.75 10.50 -7.38
CA LYS A 163 4.14 10.93 -7.15
C LYS A 163 5.06 9.71 -7.12
N PRO A 164 6.33 9.85 -7.57
CA PRO A 164 7.28 8.74 -7.55
C PRO A 164 7.39 8.13 -6.16
N TRP A 165 7.06 6.86 -6.03
CA TRP A 165 6.96 6.16 -4.74
C TRP A 165 8.29 6.16 -3.96
N LYS A 166 9.43 6.08 -4.67
CA LYS A 166 10.77 6.12 -4.09
C LYS A 166 11.01 7.40 -3.30
N GLN A 167 10.73 8.55 -3.93
CA GLN A 167 10.87 9.86 -3.28
C GLN A 167 9.96 10.01 -2.08
N GLN A 168 8.74 9.47 -2.16
CA GLN A 168 7.80 9.51 -1.05
C GLN A 168 8.24 8.62 0.11
N TYR A 169 8.77 7.44 -0.18
CA TYR A 169 9.29 6.53 0.84
C TYR A 169 10.57 7.08 1.49
N GLN A 170 11.48 7.67 0.71
CA GLN A 170 12.66 8.36 1.24
C GLN A 170 12.28 9.49 2.20
N LYS A 171 11.29 10.31 1.84
CA LYS A 171 10.77 11.36 2.73
C LYS A 171 10.14 10.81 4.00
N TYR A 172 9.38 9.73 3.90
CA TYR A 172 8.80 9.04 5.05
C TYR A 172 9.91 8.57 6.01
N ASN A 173 10.92 7.86 5.49
CA ASN A 173 12.03 7.38 6.27
C ASN A 173 12.84 8.53 6.87
N GLN A 174 13.17 9.54 6.08
CA GLN A 174 13.91 10.70 6.56
C GLN A 174 13.17 11.40 7.71
N ASN A 175 11.90 11.77 7.51
CA ASN A 175 11.14 12.49 8.52
C ASN A 175 10.92 11.65 9.80
N SER A 176 10.70 10.34 9.67
CA SER A 176 10.57 9.45 10.83
C SER A 176 11.92 9.22 11.54
N ASN A 177 13.05 9.20 10.82
CA ASN A 177 14.38 9.12 11.41
C ASN A 177 14.78 10.43 12.11
N ASP A 178 14.51 11.59 11.49
CA ASP A 178 14.75 12.90 12.10
C ASP A 178 13.94 13.07 13.39
N ALA A 179 12.68 12.60 13.39
CA ALA A 179 11.84 12.59 14.58
C ALA A 179 12.39 11.63 15.66
N LEU A 180 12.84 10.43 15.27
CA LEU A 180 13.46 9.49 16.22
C LEU A 180 14.68 10.10 16.90
N MET A 181 15.59 10.69 16.13
CA MET A 181 16.79 11.37 16.68
C MET A 181 16.41 12.55 17.59
N LYS A 182 15.46 13.38 17.14
CA LYS A 182 14.97 14.53 17.92
C LYS A 182 14.38 14.08 19.26
N TYR A 183 13.47 13.11 19.26
CA TYR A 183 12.75 12.72 20.47
C TYR A 183 13.56 11.82 21.38
N HIS A 184 14.51 11.05 20.86
CA HIS A 184 15.51 10.37 21.68
C HIS A 184 16.35 11.38 22.51
N THR A 185 16.74 12.51 21.91
CA THR A 185 17.53 13.54 22.62
C THR A 185 16.67 14.40 23.55
N SER A 186 15.48 14.82 23.09
CA SER A 186 14.62 15.76 23.84
C SER A 186 13.76 15.09 24.92
N LEU A 187 13.46 13.80 24.74
CA LEU A 187 12.51 13.02 25.55
C LEU A 187 11.11 13.69 25.66
N GLU A 188 10.74 14.53 24.70
CA GLU A 188 9.39 15.12 24.58
C GLU A 188 8.33 14.02 24.46
N TYR A 189 8.63 12.98 23.67
CA TYR A 189 7.89 11.72 23.62
C TYR A 189 8.77 10.59 24.10
N LYS A 190 8.21 9.72 24.94
CA LYS A 190 8.95 8.59 25.54
C LYS A 190 8.96 7.36 24.65
N TYR A 191 7.99 7.23 23.76
CA TYR A 191 7.78 6.02 22.97
C TYR A 191 7.69 6.31 21.49
N GLU A 192 8.28 5.42 20.72
CA GLU A 192 7.99 5.24 19.31
C GLU A 192 7.09 4.00 19.18
N VAL A 193 5.90 4.17 18.64
CA VAL A 193 4.96 3.08 18.32
C VAL A 193 4.99 2.83 16.82
N THR A 194 5.21 1.58 16.43
CA THR A 194 5.10 1.13 15.04
C THR A 194 3.86 0.25 14.92
N LEU A 195 2.96 0.56 13.98
CA LEU A 195 1.75 -0.22 13.73
C LEU A 195 1.78 -0.74 12.30
N ASP A 196 1.55 -2.04 12.15
CA ASP A 196 1.43 -2.76 10.86
C ASP A 196 0.01 -3.32 10.73
N LEU A 197 -0.63 -3.08 9.59
CA LEU A 197 -1.98 -3.53 9.32
C LEU A 197 -1.97 -4.88 8.58
N GLU A 198 -2.77 -5.82 9.08
CA GLU A 198 -2.82 -7.16 8.52
C GLU A 198 -3.60 -7.20 7.21
N ASN A 199 -2.98 -7.77 6.17
CA ASN A 199 -3.63 -7.96 4.87
C ASN A 199 -4.44 -6.74 4.39
N PHE A 200 -3.87 -5.54 4.48
CA PHE A 200 -4.54 -4.25 4.35
C PHE A 200 -5.57 -4.19 3.21
N PHE A 201 -5.14 -4.32 1.95
CA PHE A 201 -6.04 -4.19 0.81
C PHE A 201 -7.21 -5.19 0.79
N PRO A 202 -7.00 -6.49 1.04
CA PRO A 202 -8.10 -7.46 1.09
C PRO A 202 -9.07 -7.28 2.26
N THR A 203 -8.68 -6.57 3.32
CA THR A 203 -9.50 -6.38 4.52
C THR A 203 -10.15 -5.01 4.62
N ILE A 204 -9.87 -4.09 3.69
CA ILE A 204 -10.53 -2.79 3.61
C ILE A 204 -12.04 -2.98 3.42
N ASN A 205 -12.84 -2.32 4.27
CA ASN A 205 -14.27 -2.23 4.07
C ASN A 205 -14.62 -1.11 3.08
N PRO A 206 -15.13 -1.42 1.87
CA PRO A 206 -15.41 -0.43 0.84
C PRO A 206 -16.42 0.64 1.25
N ILE A 207 -17.31 0.35 2.21
CA ILE A 207 -18.34 1.30 2.64
C ILE A 207 -17.72 2.52 3.33
N ILE A 208 -16.64 2.34 4.08
CA ILE A 208 -15.94 3.45 4.76
C ILE A 208 -15.39 4.42 3.71
N ILE A 209 -14.75 3.88 2.65
CA ILE A 209 -14.26 4.71 1.54
C ILE A 209 -15.41 5.43 0.85
N TYR A 210 -16.49 4.69 0.53
CA TYR A 210 -17.66 5.24 -0.14
C TYR A 210 -18.21 6.45 0.62
N ARG A 211 -18.45 6.31 1.90
CA ARG A 211 -18.99 7.38 2.74
C ARG A 211 -18.08 8.56 2.86
N TYR A 212 -16.80 8.29 3.11
CA TYR A 212 -15.82 9.36 3.20
C TYR A 212 -15.85 10.22 1.92
N ILE A 213 -15.79 9.57 0.75
CA ILE A 213 -15.81 10.27 -0.52
C ILE A 213 -17.12 11.01 -0.76
N ILE A 214 -18.28 10.36 -0.53
CA ILE A 214 -19.59 10.98 -0.78
C ILE A 214 -19.83 12.20 0.13
N ASN A 215 -19.39 12.14 1.37
CA ASN A 215 -19.53 13.26 2.32
C ASN A 215 -18.60 14.44 1.98
N HIS A 216 -17.55 14.22 1.19
CA HIS A 216 -16.60 15.24 0.80
C HIS A 216 -16.70 15.63 -0.68
N LEU A 217 -17.73 15.19 -1.39
CA LEU A 217 -17.96 15.65 -2.76
C LEU A 217 -18.16 17.17 -2.80
N PRO A 218 -17.66 17.85 -3.84
CA PRO A 218 -17.80 19.30 -3.98
C PRO A 218 -19.25 19.76 -3.85
N ALA A 219 -19.45 20.89 -3.17
CA ALA A 219 -20.79 21.44 -2.93
C ALA A 219 -21.49 21.94 -4.19
N TYR A 220 -20.74 22.26 -5.25
CA TYR A 220 -21.28 22.75 -6.52
C TYR A 220 -21.93 21.64 -7.38
N LEU A 221 -21.72 20.36 -7.05
CA LEU A 221 -22.35 19.25 -7.77
C LEU A 221 -23.84 19.18 -7.46
N ASN A 222 -24.68 19.17 -8.50
CA ASN A 222 -26.12 18.95 -8.37
C ASN A 222 -26.45 17.47 -8.09
N ASP A 223 -27.71 17.15 -7.87
CA ASP A 223 -28.14 15.79 -7.50
C ASP A 223 -27.86 14.74 -8.58
N GLU A 224 -28.00 15.08 -9.86
CA GLU A 224 -27.71 14.16 -10.97
C GLU A 224 -26.21 13.89 -11.07
N GLU A 225 -25.38 14.90 -10.88
CA GLU A 225 -23.93 14.75 -10.84
C GLU A 225 -23.49 13.93 -9.63
N ARG A 226 -24.05 14.20 -8.45
CA ARG A 226 -23.79 13.38 -7.26
C ARG A 226 -24.18 11.93 -7.46
N LYS A 227 -25.32 11.69 -8.13
CA LYS A 227 -25.76 10.34 -8.49
C LYS A 227 -24.78 9.67 -9.44
N MET A 228 -24.29 10.40 -10.45
CA MET A 228 -23.27 9.90 -11.37
C MET A 228 -21.96 9.56 -10.65
N MET A 229 -21.48 10.46 -9.78
CA MET A 229 -20.26 10.24 -8.99
C MET A 229 -20.38 9.02 -8.07
N LYS A 230 -21.52 8.85 -7.39
CA LYS A 230 -21.80 7.66 -6.57
C LYS A 230 -21.68 6.38 -7.40
N ARG A 231 -22.20 6.41 -8.64
CA ARG A 231 -22.18 5.26 -9.53
C ARG A 231 -20.78 4.92 -10.03
N VAL A 232 -20.00 5.94 -10.39
CA VAL A 232 -18.58 5.76 -10.76
C VAL A 232 -17.79 5.18 -9.59
N LEU A 233 -17.99 5.71 -8.39
CA LEU A 233 -17.32 5.23 -7.21
C LEU A 233 -17.63 3.75 -6.93
N GLN A 234 -18.88 3.33 -7.10
CA GLN A 234 -19.28 1.93 -6.97
C GLN A 234 -18.51 1.03 -7.94
N LYS A 235 -18.33 1.47 -9.20
CA LYS A 235 -17.55 0.71 -10.19
C LYS A 235 -16.06 0.62 -9.83
N LEU A 236 -15.51 1.63 -9.17
CA LEU A 236 -14.12 1.63 -8.69
C LEU A 236 -13.91 0.77 -7.44
N LEU A 237 -14.91 0.69 -6.56
CA LEU A 237 -14.83 -0.04 -5.30
C LEU A 237 -15.01 -1.56 -5.49
N PHE A 238 -15.88 -1.99 -6.39
CA PHE A 238 -16.24 -3.40 -6.53
C PHE A 238 -15.78 -3.94 -7.87
N CYS A 239 -14.83 -4.88 -7.83
CA CYS A 239 -14.33 -5.57 -9.01
C CYS A 239 -14.75 -7.03 -8.98
N LYS A 240 -15.24 -7.52 -10.13
CA LYS A 240 -15.59 -8.93 -10.30
C LYS A 240 -14.32 -9.75 -10.53
N LEU A 241 -14.20 -10.88 -9.81
CA LEU A 241 -13.08 -11.78 -9.95
C LEU A 241 -13.38 -12.81 -11.04
N THR A 242 -12.58 -12.81 -12.11
CA THR A 242 -12.76 -13.74 -13.24
C THR A 242 -11.82 -14.93 -13.22
N THR A 243 -10.87 -15.00 -12.28
CA THR A 243 -10.00 -16.14 -12.12
C THR A 243 -10.79 -17.34 -11.63
N THR A 244 -10.71 -18.45 -12.34
CA THR A 244 -11.21 -19.73 -11.86
C THR A 244 -10.13 -20.38 -11.00
N PHE A 245 -10.51 -20.81 -9.81
CA PHE A 245 -9.61 -21.50 -8.91
C PHE A 245 -9.96 -22.98 -8.84
N ASP A 246 -8.94 -23.83 -8.88
CA ASP A 246 -9.05 -25.17 -8.30
C ASP A 246 -9.13 -25.05 -6.77
N GLU A 247 -9.50 -26.13 -6.10
CA GLU A 247 -9.70 -26.14 -4.64
C GLU A 247 -8.43 -25.70 -3.87
N LYS A 248 -7.25 -26.12 -4.32
CA LYS A 248 -5.98 -25.76 -3.72
C LYS A 248 -5.67 -24.27 -3.83
N THR A 249 -5.84 -23.70 -5.02
CA THR A 249 -5.59 -22.29 -5.29
C THR A 249 -6.62 -21.41 -4.60
N ALA A 250 -7.88 -21.86 -4.52
CA ALA A 250 -8.93 -21.17 -3.78
C ALA A 250 -8.61 -21.13 -2.28
N GLY A 251 -8.15 -22.23 -1.69
CA GLY A 251 -7.68 -22.29 -0.30
C GLY A 251 -6.50 -21.36 -0.05
N GLN A 252 -5.56 -21.27 -0.99
CA GLN A 252 -4.43 -20.35 -0.92
C GLN A 252 -4.87 -18.89 -0.98
N TYR A 253 -5.78 -18.51 -1.90
CA TYR A 253 -6.33 -17.17 -1.98
C TYR A 253 -7.02 -16.76 -0.68
N TYR A 254 -7.83 -17.66 -0.13
CA TYR A 254 -8.48 -17.47 1.16
C TYR A 254 -7.47 -17.23 2.28
N LYS A 255 -6.45 -18.10 2.41
CA LYS A 255 -5.42 -18.00 3.45
C LYS A 255 -4.68 -16.66 3.41
N VAL A 256 -4.40 -16.11 2.23
CA VAL A 256 -3.63 -14.86 2.08
C VAL A 256 -4.49 -13.59 2.07
N THR A 257 -5.81 -13.72 2.01
CA THR A 257 -6.73 -12.56 2.02
C THR A 257 -7.55 -12.44 3.28
N LYS A 258 -7.58 -13.48 4.13
CA LYS A 258 -8.30 -13.41 5.40
C LYS A 258 -7.65 -12.37 6.32
N GLY A 259 -8.48 -11.58 7.01
CA GLY A 259 -8.02 -10.78 8.13
C GLY A 259 -7.65 -11.67 9.31
N ALA A 260 -6.81 -11.18 10.21
CA ALA A 260 -6.50 -11.86 11.47
C ALA A 260 -7.48 -11.48 12.58
N GLY A 261 -8.75 -11.41 12.30
CA GLY A 261 -9.75 -11.09 13.32
C GLY A 261 -9.70 -12.07 14.51
N ASN A 262 -10.09 -11.60 15.68
CA ASN A 262 -10.33 -12.43 16.86
C ASN A 262 -11.51 -13.39 16.57
N TYR A 263 -11.22 -14.50 15.96
CA TYR A 263 -12.24 -15.47 15.58
C TYR A 263 -12.34 -16.55 16.65
N ASP A 264 -13.24 -16.34 17.61
CA ASP A 264 -13.64 -17.40 18.54
C ASP A 264 -14.42 -18.55 17.86
N ASN A 265 -14.73 -18.41 16.56
CA ASN A 265 -15.49 -19.36 15.77
C ASN A 265 -14.95 -19.49 14.33
N VAL A 266 -13.67 -19.77 14.17
CA VAL A 266 -12.97 -19.91 12.87
C VAL A 266 -13.70 -20.88 11.92
N ASP A 267 -14.25 -21.99 12.43
CA ASP A 267 -14.89 -23.02 11.61
C ASP A 267 -16.19 -22.51 10.93
N LYS A 268 -16.99 -21.72 11.63
CA LYS A 268 -18.24 -21.15 11.05
C LYS A 268 -17.94 -20.09 10.01
N ILE A 269 -16.88 -19.34 10.23
CA ILE A 269 -16.43 -18.28 9.34
C ILE A 269 -15.86 -18.87 8.07
N GLU A 270 -14.99 -19.88 8.22
CA GLU A 270 -14.41 -20.61 7.09
C GLU A 270 -15.49 -21.21 6.21
N GLN A 271 -16.55 -21.72 6.78
CA GLN A 271 -17.66 -22.29 6.01
C GLN A 271 -18.45 -21.21 5.26
N ASN A 272 -18.77 -20.10 5.90
CA ASN A 272 -19.48 -18.98 5.27
C ASN A 272 -18.63 -18.28 4.19
N GLU A 273 -17.35 -18.07 4.43
CA GLU A 273 -16.43 -17.46 3.48
C GLU A 273 -16.08 -18.39 2.32
N LYS A 274 -15.87 -19.68 2.57
CA LYS A 274 -15.75 -20.70 1.51
C LYS A 274 -16.96 -20.69 0.58
N GLU A 275 -18.14 -20.46 1.13
CA GLU A 275 -19.37 -20.39 0.33
C GLU A 275 -19.43 -19.18 -0.58
N CYS A 276 -18.77 -18.10 -0.22
CA CYS A 276 -19.02 -16.82 -0.84
C CYS A 276 -17.92 -16.36 -1.83
N TRP A 277 -16.63 -16.58 -1.54
CA TRP A 277 -15.57 -15.89 -2.27
C TRP A 277 -14.89 -16.67 -3.39
N ALA A 278 -14.61 -17.93 -3.19
CA ALA A 278 -13.76 -18.65 -4.14
C ALA A 278 -14.26 -20.03 -4.54
N PHE A 279 -15.19 -20.61 -3.80
CA PHE A 279 -15.42 -22.05 -3.82
C PHE A 279 -16.69 -22.53 -4.50
N LYS A 280 -17.66 -21.66 -4.82
CA LYS A 280 -18.86 -22.09 -5.53
C LYS A 280 -18.82 -21.73 -7.01
N GLU A 281 -19.19 -22.69 -7.82
CA GLU A 281 -19.33 -22.54 -9.29
C GLU A 281 -20.40 -21.56 -9.71
N LYS A 282 -21.23 -21.06 -8.79
CA LYS A 282 -22.36 -20.19 -9.09
C LYS A 282 -22.19 -18.81 -8.49
N SER A 283 -22.45 -17.84 -9.32
CA SER A 283 -22.60 -16.42 -9.09
C SER A 283 -21.32 -15.59 -9.14
N ASP A 284 -21.50 -14.32 -9.36
CA ASP A 284 -20.49 -13.31 -9.48
C ASP A 284 -19.60 -13.28 -8.22
N LYS A 285 -18.36 -13.65 -8.42
CA LYS A 285 -17.33 -13.56 -7.37
C LYS A 285 -16.74 -12.18 -7.44
N PHE A 286 -16.64 -11.51 -6.28
CA PHE A 286 -16.03 -10.20 -6.19
C PHE A 286 -14.68 -10.29 -5.49
N VAL A 287 -13.80 -9.33 -5.82
CA VAL A 287 -12.53 -9.17 -5.13
C VAL A 287 -12.81 -8.81 -3.68
N ARG A 288 -12.11 -9.46 -2.76
CA ARG A 288 -12.19 -9.17 -1.35
C ARG A 288 -11.48 -7.84 -1.05
N GLY A 289 -12.11 -6.95 -0.29
CA GLY A 289 -11.60 -5.61 -0.05
C GLY A 289 -11.55 -4.75 -1.31
N ILE A 290 -10.42 -4.12 -1.55
CA ILE A 290 -10.12 -3.43 -2.79
C ILE A 290 -9.00 -4.14 -3.54
N PRO A 291 -9.02 -4.16 -4.89
CA PRO A 291 -8.14 -5.01 -5.70
C PRO A 291 -6.69 -4.53 -5.67
N GLN A 292 -5.85 -5.07 -4.78
CA GLN A 292 -4.43 -4.73 -4.73
C GLN A 292 -3.76 -4.92 -6.09
N GLY A 293 -3.13 -3.88 -6.61
CA GLY A 293 -2.44 -3.88 -7.90
C GLY A 293 -3.15 -3.06 -8.99
N LEU A 294 -4.44 -2.74 -8.84
CA LEU A 294 -5.14 -1.86 -9.78
C LEU A 294 -4.97 -0.38 -9.40
N PRO A 295 -4.99 0.54 -10.38
CA PRO A 295 -4.66 1.96 -10.15
C PRO A 295 -5.49 2.65 -9.06
N GLN A 296 -6.81 2.40 -9.02
CA GLN A 296 -7.69 3.03 -8.05
C GLN A 296 -7.38 2.64 -6.60
N SER A 297 -6.87 1.45 -6.38
CA SER A 297 -6.65 0.91 -5.04
C SER A 297 -5.61 1.69 -4.24
N TYR A 298 -4.66 2.28 -4.92
CA TYR A 298 -3.64 3.11 -4.29
C TYR A 298 -4.23 4.39 -3.70
N PHE A 299 -5.11 5.08 -4.43
CA PHE A 299 -5.82 6.26 -3.93
C PHE A 299 -6.86 5.89 -2.86
N LEU A 300 -7.67 4.87 -3.14
CA LEU A 300 -8.72 4.42 -2.23
C LEU A 300 -8.17 3.92 -0.89
N GLY A 301 -7.00 3.26 -0.91
CA GLY A 301 -6.28 2.85 0.28
C GLY A 301 -5.89 4.04 1.16
N ASN A 302 -5.39 5.14 0.57
CA ASN A 302 -5.09 6.36 1.32
C ASN A 302 -6.34 7.00 1.92
N ILE A 303 -7.45 7.04 1.19
CA ILE A 303 -8.73 7.55 1.72
C ILE A 303 -9.18 6.72 2.92
N TYR A 304 -9.08 5.39 2.84
CA TYR A 304 -9.38 4.53 3.97
C TYR A 304 -8.50 4.82 5.18
N MET A 305 -7.20 4.98 4.95
CA MET A 305 -6.22 5.26 6.00
C MET A 305 -6.46 6.57 6.74
N ILE A 306 -7.14 7.55 6.16
CA ILE A 306 -7.48 8.79 6.88
C ILE A 306 -8.32 8.46 8.13
N SER A 307 -9.37 7.65 7.98
CA SER A 307 -10.22 7.23 9.11
C SER A 307 -9.42 6.39 10.13
N ILE A 308 -8.57 5.49 9.65
CA ILE A 308 -7.73 4.64 10.53
C ILE A 308 -6.72 5.49 11.30
N ALA A 309 -6.07 6.44 10.64
CA ALA A 309 -5.11 7.34 11.26
C ALA A 309 -5.75 8.23 12.34
N GLU A 310 -7.01 8.65 12.15
CA GLU A 310 -7.75 9.39 13.18
C GLU A 310 -7.97 8.53 14.44
N ILE A 311 -8.28 7.24 14.28
CA ILE A 311 -8.39 6.30 15.40
C ILE A 311 -7.03 6.16 16.11
N PHE A 312 -5.95 5.98 15.34
CA PHE A 312 -4.60 5.87 15.88
C PHE A 312 -4.19 7.10 16.67
N ARG A 313 -4.43 8.32 16.13
CA ARG A 313 -4.11 9.59 16.79
C ARG A 313 -4.93 9.85 18.05
N LYS A 314 -6.15 9.37 18.12
CA LYS A 314 -6.97 9.43 19.35
C LYS A 314 -6.42 8.51 20.43
N LYS A 315 -5.82 7.37 20.04
CA LYS A 315 -5.25 6.39 20.97
C LYS A 315 -3.83 6.71 21.40
N PHE A 316 -3.02 7.19 20.47
CA PHE A 316 -1.63 7.56 20.64
C PHE A 316 -1.44 9.02 20.22
N THR A 317 -1.62 9.93 21.18
CA THR A 317 -1.51 11.38 20.92
C THR A 317 -0.05 11.76 20.71
N GLY A 318 0.23 12.49 19.62
CA GLY A 318 1.60 12.93 19.33
C GLY A 318 1.86 13.16 17.85
N VAL A 319 3.07 12.85 17.40
CA VAL A 319 3.49 13.04 16.00
C VAL A 319 3.46 11.72 15.27
N SER A 320 2.84 11.70 14.10
CA SER A 320 2.61 10.49 13.32
C SER A 320 3.09 10.63 11.89
N TYR A 321 3.53 9.51 11.30
CA TYR A 321 3.96 9.39 9.91
C TYR A 321 3.36 8.12 9.34
N PHE A 322 2.78 8.21 8.11
CA PHE A 322 2.08 7.10 7.47
C PHE A 322 2.62 6.85 6.07
N TYR A 323 2.84 5.59 5.74
CA TYR A 323 3.17 5.15 4.39
C TYR A 323 2.32 3.93 4.02
N VAL A 324 1.20 4.18 3.34
CA VAL A 324 0.16 3.17 3.03
C VAL A 324 -0.36 2.53 4.32
N ASP A 325 0.03 1.30 4.62
CA ASP A 325 -0.32 0.51 5.81
C ASP A 325 0.69 0.61 6.95
N ASP A 326 1.89 1.12 6.68
CA ASP A 326 2.92 1.33 7.70
C ASP A 326 2.70 2.64 8.46
N SER A 327 2.82 2.61 9.79
CA SER A 327 2.70 3.80 10.64
C SER A 327 3.80 3.86 11.71
N VAL A 328 4.31 5.06 11.93
CA VAL A 328 5.22 5.38 13.04
C VAL A 328 4.63 6.55 13.82
N ILE A 329 4.48 6.39 15.13
CA ILE A 329 3.87 7.38 16.01
C ILE A 329 4.78 7.61 17.22
N PHE A 330 5.12 8.87 17.48
CA PHE A 330 5.83 9.27 18.69
C PHE A 330 4.83 9.80 19.71
N THR A 331 4.81 9.19 20.92
CA THR A 331 3.74 9.41 21.90
C THR A 331 4.20 9.17 23.33
N ASN A 332 3.37 9.59 24.31
CA ASN A 332 3.50 9.25 25.71
C ASN A 332 2.43 8.26 26.19
N ASP A 333 1.52 7.84 25.29
CA ASP A 333 0.28 7.12 25.67
C ASP A 333 0.41 5.58 25.65
N VAL A 334 1.63 5.05 25.73
CA VAL A 334 1.87 3.60 25.79
C VAL A 334 1.66 3.07 27.19
N ARG A 335 0.88 2.00 27.32
CA ARG A 335 0.74 1.19 28.53
C ARG A 335 1.63 -0.04 28.42
N GLU A 336 2.87 0.04 28.91
CA GLU A 336 3.89 -1.01 28.71
C GLU A 336 3.38 -2.41 29.11
N ASP A 337 2.77 -2.54 30.29
CA ASP A 337 2.27 -3.82 30.82
C ASP A 337 1.05 -4.36 30.04
N ASN A 338 0.37 -3.52 29.28
CA ASN A 338 -0.90 -3.83 28.61
C ASN A 338 -0.93 -3.35 27.13
N PHE A 339 0.22 -3.28 26.47
CA PHE A 339 0.28 -2.79 25.10
C PHE A 339 -0.56 -3.65 24.12
N LYS A 340 -0.53 -4.96 24.30
CA LYS A 340 -1.35 -5.88 23.48
C LYS A 340 -2.85 -5.60 23.63
N GLU A 341 -3.31 -5.27 24.85
CA GLU A 341 -4.72 -4.88 25.07
C GLU A 341 -5.03 -3.51 24.42
N GLN A 342 -4.07 -2.57 24.40
CA GLN A 342 -4.25 -1.33 23.64
C GLN A 342 -4.43 -1.58 22.14
N LEU A 343 -3.71 -2.55 21.57
CA LEU A 343 -3.88 -2.94 20.16
C LEU A 343 -5.24 -3.61 19.91
N LYS A 344 -5.73 -4.46 20.84
CA LYS A 344 -7.08 -5.03 20.77
C LYS A 344 -8.17 -3.96 20.85
N GLU A 345 -7.98 -2.96 21.72
CA GLU A 345 -8.88 -1.80 21.80
C GLU A 345 -8.92 -1.02 20.48
N LEU A 346 -7.77 -0.85 19.80
CA LEU A 346 -7.71 -0.25 18.46
C LEU A 346 -8.50 -1.07 17.45
N ASN A 347 -8.30 -2.39 17.41
CA ASN A 347 -9.02 -3.27 16.49
C ASN A 347 -10.54 -3.20 16.71
N LYS A 348 -10.97 -3.12 17.97
CA LYS A 348 -12.38 -2.91 18.30
C LYS A 348 -12.89 -1.56 17.78
N GLN A 349 -12.13 -0.48 17.98
CA GLN A 349 -12.54 0.85 17.49
C GLN A 349 -12.62 0.89 15.95
N ILE A 350 -11.70 0.22 15.24
CA ILE A 350 -11.74 0.09 13.78
C ILE A 350 -12.99 -0.68 13.35
N ALA A 351 -13.33 -1.77 14.04
CA ALA A 351 -14.55 -2.54 13.76
C ALA A 351 -15.82 -1.75 14.06
N ASP A 352 -15.85 -1.03 15.18
CA ASP A 352 -16.98 -0.16 15.55
C ASP A 352 -17.18 0.96 14.53
N GLU A 353 -16.11 1.55 13.99
CA GLU A 353 -16.19 2.55 12.92
C GLU A 353 -16.82 1.96 11.65
N ALA A 354 -16.52 0.71 11.33
CA ALA A 354 -17.11 0.00 10.19
C ALA A 354 -18.60 -0.32 10.41
N ASN A 355 -19.03 -0.55 11.66
CA ASN A 355 -20.39 -0.95 12.01
C ASN A 355 -21.35 0.20 12.32
N ASN A 356 -20.83 1.39 12.66
CA ASN A 356 -21.61 2.57 13.04
C ASN A 356 -22.37 3.24 11.89
N PHE A 357 -22.57 2.55 10.80
CA PHE A 357 -23.12 3.12 9.61
C PHE A 357 -24.58 2.74 9.38
N GLU A 358 -25.46 3.74 9.26
CA GLU A 358 -26.81 3.57 8.75
C GLU A 358 -26.80 2.99 7.33
N ASP A 359 -27.83 2.26 7.00
CA ASP A 359 -27.97 1.35 5.90
C ASP A 359 -27.84 1.98 4.51
N ASP A 360 -26.64 1.96 3.93
CA ASP A 360 -26.38 2.22 2.51
C ASP A 360 -26.25 0.89 1.72
N SER A 361 -27.03 -0.12 2.07
CA SER A 361 -27.01 -1.45 1.44
C SER A 361 -27.09 -1.42 -0.09
N ALA A 362 -27.67 -0.35 -0.63
CA ALA A 362 -27.81 -0.13 -2.06
C ALA A 362 -26.49 0.00 -2.85
N ILE A 363 -25.34 0.17 -2.19
CA ILE A 363 -24.03 0.25 -2.89
C ILE A 363 -23.42 -1.11 -3.18
N TYR A 364 -23.75 -2.11 -2.38
CA TYR A 364 -23.16 -3.44 -2.54
C TYR A 364 -23.67 -4.14 -3.80
N PRO A 365 -22.78 -4.89 -4.51
CA PRO A 365 -23.26 -5.82 -5.53
C PRO A 365 -24.24 -6.82 -4.92
N GLU A 366 -25.22 -7.23 -5.70
CA GLU A 366 -26.27 -8.16 -5.28
C GLU A 366 -25.65 -9.43 -4.67
N GLY A 367 -26.14 -9.82 -3.49
CA GLY A 367 -25.68 -11.02 -2.77
C GLY A 367 -24.36 -10.87 -1.99
N THR A 368 -23.68 -9.74 -2.06
CA THR A 368 -22.38 -9.51 -1.36
C THR A 368 -22.52 -8.76 -0.04
N GLU A 369 -23.68 -8.17 0.23
CA GLU A 369 -23.92 -7.34 1.41
C GLU A 369 -23.57 -8.03 2.74
N LYS A 370 -23.98 -9.28 2.93
CA LYS A 370 -23.71 -10.08 4.13
C LYS A 370 -22.23 -10.24 4.45
N PHE A 371 -21.39 -10.15 3.42
CA PHE A 371 -19.97 -10.25 3.51
C PHE A 371 -19.34 -9.03 4.12
N TYR A 372 -19.62 -7.85 3.52
CA TYR A 372 -19.06 -6.58 3.89
C TYR A 372 -19.64 -6.04 5.20
N LYS A 373 -20.76 -6.60 5.67
CA LYS A 373 -21.38 -6.31 6.96
C LYS A 373 -21.02 -7.29 8.06
N SER A 374 -20.24 -8.34 7.79
CA SER A 374 -19.83 -9.27 8.84
C SER A 374 -18.79 -8.62 9.74
N ASP A 375 -18.86 -8.91 11.06
CA ASP A 375 -17.87 -8.50 12.07
C ASP A 375 -16.44 -8.98 11.77
N LEU A 376 -16.32 -9.81 10.73
CA LEU A 376 -15.09 -10.43 10.27
C LEU A 376 -14.39 -9.62 9.20
N TYR A 377 -15.04 -8.56 8.72
CA TYR A 377 -14.56 -7.77 7.62
C TYR A 377 -14.06 -6.43 8.13
N GLY A 378 -12.75 -6.26 8.16
CA GLY A 378 -12.12 -5.02 8.58
C GLY A 378 -10.62 -5.16 8.69
N VAL A 379 -9.95 -4.03 8.61
CA VAL A 379 -8.52 -3.95 8.84
C VAL A 379 -8.23 -4.15 10.32
N ASN A 380 -7.24 -4.98 10.62
CA ASN A 380 -6.74 -5.19 11.97
C ASN A 380 -5.27 -4.81 12.07
N VAL A 381 -4.91 -4.25 13.21
CA VAL A 381 -3.52 -4.06 13.61
C VAL A 381 -2.96 -5.41 14.05
N HIS A 382 -1.76 -5.76 13.61
CA HIS A 382 -1.06 -6.94 14.11
C HIS A 382 -0.90 -6.90 15.63
N LEU A 383 -1.27 -7.99 16.30
CA LEU A 383 -1.16 -8.09 17.76
C LEU A 383 0.18 -8.62 18.23
N ASP A 384 0.96 -9.24 17.34
CA ASP A 384 2.21 -9.91 17.66
C ASP A 384 3.33 -9.49 16.70
N GLY A 385 4.46 -9.07 17.26
CA GLY A 385 5.75 -8.91 16.60
C GLY A 385 5.93 -7.76 15.61
N LYS A 386 4.93 -7.47 14.77
CA LYS A 386 5.05 -6.41 13.76
C LYS A 386 4.57 -5.06 14.28
N SER A 387 3.51 -5.04 15.11
CA SER A 387 3.13 -3.84 15.84
C SER A 387 3.82 -3.88 17.19
N ASN A 388 4.60 -2.86 17.50
CA ASN A 388 5.39 -2.79 18.71
C ASN A 388 5.61 -1.36 19.15
N TYR A 389 6.15 -1.21 20.36
CA TYR A 389 6.68 0.07 20.82
C TYR A 389 8.15 -0.05 21.19
N THR A 390 8.84 1.05 21.13
CA THR A 390 10.22 1.20 21.62
C THR A 390 10.25 2.37 22.59
N ARG A 391 10.81 2.16 23.76
CA ARG A 391 11.04 3.21 24.75
C ARG A 391 12.31 3.97 24.39
N LEU A 392 12.21 5.28 24.17
CA LEU A 392 13.31 6.08 23.61
C LEU A 392 14.41 6.37 24.63
N ASP A 393 14.07 6.48 25.92
CA ASP A 393 15.03 6.70 26.99
C ASP A 393 15.86 5.46 27.33
N ASN A 394 15.49 4.28 26.82
CA ASN A 394 16.23 3.04 26.96
C ASN A 394 17.17 2.75 25.78
N LEU A 395 17.10 3.54 24.70
CA LEU A 395 17.99 3.37 23.55
C LEU A 395 19.32 4.09 23.78
N ASP A 396 20.40 3.48 23.36
CA ASP A 396 21.65 4.19 23.15
C ASP A 396 21.76 4.74 21.72
N ASP A 397 22.74 5.62 21.45
CA ASP A 397 22.95 6.23 20.15
C ASP A 397 23.17 5.20 19.04
N SER A 398 23.78 4.04 19.34
CA SER A 398 24.03 2.96 18.37
C SER A 398 22.72 2.30 17.94
N GLU A 399 21.81 2.11 18.88
CA GLU A 399 20.49 1.52 18.64
C GLU A 399 19.60 2.46 17.82
N VAL A 400 19.64 3.75 18.11
CA VAL A 400 18.96 4.78 17.30
C VAL A 400 19.49 4.76 15.86
N TYR A 401 20.80 4.75 15.71
CA TYR A 401 21.46 4.65 14.40
C TYR A 401 21.05 3.38 13.64
N LEU A 402 21.03 2.23 14.32
CA LEU A 402 20.62 0.97 13.70
C LEU A 402 19.15 1.01 13.25
N LYS A 403 18.25 1.61 14.03
CA LYS A 403 16.85 1.78 13.63
C LYS A 403 16.74 2.63 12.36
N CYS A 404 17.46 3.75 12.30
CA CYS A 404 17.49 4.63 11.13
C CYS A 404 17.96 3.87 9.87
N ILE A 405 19.10 3.17 9.97
CA ILE A 405 19.63 2.37 8.87
C ILE A 405 18.67 1.23 8.48
N SER A 406 18.04 0.57 9.44
CA SER A 406 17.07 -0.49 9.17
C SER A 406 15.89 0.00 8.34
N ARG A 407 15.39 1.21 8.58
CA ARG A 407 14.33 1.82 7.78
C ARG A 407 14.79 2.12 6.35
N GLU A 408 15.97 2.71 6.20
CA GLU A 408 16.56 2.99 4.89
C GLU A 408 16.80 1.70 4.10
N MET A 409 17.29 0.65 4.74
CA MET A 409 17.59 -0.65 4.14
C MET A 409 16.35 -1.49 3.83
N SER A 410 15.25 -1.32 4.56
CA SER A 410 13.98 -2.00 4.28
C SER A 410 13.49 -1.69 2.86
N GLN A 411 13.64 -0.44 2.42
CA GLN A 411 13.38 -0.04 1.04
C GLN A 411 14.32 -0.72 0.05
N ALA A 412 15.60 -0.78 0.38
CA ALA A 412 16.61 -1.38 -0.49
C ALA A 412 16.36 -2.87 -0.74
N GLY A 413 15.81 -3.59 0.25
CA GLY A 413 15.44 -5.01 0.11
C GLY A 413 14.30 -5.26 -0.86
N SER A 414 13.37 -4.31 -1.02
CA SER A 414 12.27 -4.42 -1.99
C SER A 414 12.71 -4.10 -3.42
N ASP A 415 13.82 -3.38 -3.58
CA ASP A 415 14.37 -2.93 -4.86
C ASP A 415 15.60 -3.74 -5.29
N PHE A 416 15.54 -5.04 -5.19
CA PHE A 416 16.65 -5.96 -5.51
C PHE A 416 17.32 -5.71 -6.86
N PHE A 417 16.59 -5.12 -7.81
CA PHE A 417 17.06 -4.82 -9.17
C PHE A 417 17.45 -3.35 -9.40
N ARG A 418 17.40 -2.52 -8.36
CA ARG A 418 17.71 -1.09 -8.51
C ARG A 418 19.21 -0.81 -8.42
N MET A 419 19.72 -0.06 -9.36
CA MET A 419 21.04 0.56 -9.27
C MET A 419 20.99 1.79 -8.36
N TYR A 420 21.90 1.87 -7.40
CA TYR A 420 22.12 3.06 -6.58
C TYR A 420 23.28 3.86 -7.18
N SER A 421 23.24 5.17 -7.00
CA SER A 421 24.37 6.01 -7.35
C SER A 421 25.60 5.70 -6.48
N ASP A 422 26.78 6.02 -6.96
CA ASP A 422 28.02 5.86 -6.19
C ASP A 422 28.03 6.69 -4.91
N GLU A 423 27.31 7.81 -4.90
CA GLU A 423 27.13 8.66 -3.73
C GLU A 423 26.24 7.99 -2.68
N GLU A 424 25.11 7.39 -3.09
CA GLU A 424 24.23 6.63 -2.18
C GLU A 424 24.96 5.43 -1.58
N ASN A 425 25.80 4.75 -2.35
CA ASN A 425 26.60 3.63 -1.88
C ASN A 425 27.67 4.08 -0.89
N ARG A 426 28.39 5.18 -1.13
CA ARG A 426 29.39 5.72 -0.20
C ARG A 426 28.76 6.15 1.13
N ASN A 427 27.64 6.87 1.08
CA ASN A 427 26.91 7.28 2.29
C ASN A 427 26.48 6.09 3.15
N LEU A 428 26.05 5.00 2.50
CA LEU A 428 25.67 3.78 3.21
C LEU A 428 26.88 3.07 3.82
N GLU A 429 28.01 3.03 3.08
CA GLU A 429 29.27 2.46 3.57
C GLU A 429 29.79 3.19 4.82
N GLU A 430 29.81 4.52 4.77
CA GLU A 430 30.22 5.36 5.91
C GLU A 430 29.33 5.12 7.14
N LYS A 431 28.01 5.05 6.96
CA LYS A 431 27.06 4.76 8.05
C LYS A 431 27.29 3.37 8.66
N LEU A 432 27.51 2.36 7.84
CA LEU A 432 27.78 1.00 8.30
C LEU A 432 29.14 0.90 9.03
N ASP A 433 30.15 1.64 8.61
CA ASP A 433 31.44 1.67 9.27
C ASP A 433 31.38 2.35 10.65
N VAL A 434 30.63 3.46 10.77
CA VAL A 434 30.38 4.12 12.04
C VAL A 434 29.66 3.16 12.99
N LEU A 435 28.60 2.51 12.50
CA LEU A 435 27.81 1.56 13.28
C LEU A 435 28.62 0.35 13.74
N SER A 436 29.51 -0.18 12.86
CA SER A 436 30.40 -1.29 13.22
C SER A 436 31.33 -0.94 14.39
N LYS A 437 31.88 0.28 14.39
CA LYS A 437 32.74 0.76 15.47
C LYS A 437 31.95 0.90 16.80
N GLN A 438 30.71 1.40 16.73
CA GLN A 438 29.84 1.53 17.90
C GLN A 438 29.43 0.16 18.47
N VAL A 439 29.05 -0.81 17.60
CA VAL A 439 28.74 -2.18 18.04
C VAL A 439 29.94 -2.85 18.70
N LYS A 440 31.14 -2.65 18.14
CA LYS A 440 32.36 -3.19 18.75
C LYS A 440 32.61 -2.58 20.13
N ALA A 441 32.49 -1.26 20.27
CA ALA A 441 32.66 -0.56 21.55
C ALA A 441 31.65 -1.06 22.60
N LYS A 442 30.37 -1.22 22.22
CA LYS A 442 29.33 -1.77 23.11
C LYS A 442 29.66 -3.21 23.56
N ARG A 443 30.12 -4.05 22.62
CA ARG A 443 30.53 -5.42 22.96
C ARG A 443 31.69 -5.45 23.94
N ASP A 444 32.71 -4.63 23.71
CA ASP A 444 33.87 -4.55 24.56
C ASP A 444 33.47 -4.06 25.97
N GLN A 445 32.56 -3.08 26.07
CA GLN A 445 31.98 -2.61 27.34
C GLN A 445 31.23 -3.72 28.08
N LEU A 446 30.37 -4.49 27.40
CA LEU A 446 29.62 -5.62 27.98
C LEU A 446 30.56 -6.71 28.50
N VAL A 447 31.67 -6.97 27.79
CA VAL A 447 32.69 -7.93 28.26
C VAL A 447 33.38 -7.43 29.55
N GLU A 448 33.67 -6.13 29.64
CA GLU A 448 34.21 -5.51 30.87
C GLU A 448 33.21 -5.56 32.03
N GLU A 449 31.95 -5.17 31.80
CA GLU A 449 30.87 -5.22 32.78
C GLU A 449 30.62 -6.63 33.30
N LYS A 450 30.67 -7.63 32.42
CA LYS A 450 30.54 -9.05 32.79
C LYS A 450 31.67 -9.54 33.68
N SER A 451 32.88 -9.09 33.40
CA SER A 451 34.04 -9.41 34.28
C SER A 451 33.89 -8.79 35.66
N GLN A 452 33.29 -7.60 35.78
CA GLN A 452 33.06 -6.91 37.06
C GLN A 452 31.81 -7.44 37.81
N LYS A 453 30.74 -7.89 37.07
CA LYS A 453 29.47 -8.39 37.68
C LYS A 453 29.49 -9.86 38.04
N ARG A 454 30.44 -10.65 37.58
CA ARG A 454 30.65 -12.03 38.08
C ARG A 454 30.83 -12.09 39.57
N ASP A 455 31.31 -11.01 40.16
CA ASP A 455 31.46 -10.87 41.62
C ASP A 455 30.15 -10.48 42.35
N SER A 456 29.06 -10.11 41.62
CA SER A 456 27.81 -9.58 42.20
C SER A 456 26.54 -10.43 42.03
N GLY A 457 26.59 -11.56 41.30
CA GLY A 457 25.53 -12.57 41.31
C GLY A 457 24.26 -12.28 40.48
N ASN A 458 24.27 -11.34 39.51
CA ASN A 458 23.11 -10.98 38.71
C ASN A 458 23.24 -11.48 37.23
N GLU A 459 23.06 -12.79 37.05
CA GLU A 459 23.29 -13.46 35.77
C GLU A 459 22.20 -13.17 34.71
N ASP A 460 20.93 -13.01 35.10
CA ASP A 460 19.80 -12.83 34.18
C ASP A 460 19.85 -11.55 33.33
N ALA A 461 20.32 -10.43 33.91
CA ALA A 461 20.45 -9.17 33.21
C ALA A 461 21.58 -9.17 32.17
N ILE A 462 22.63 -9.96 32.42
CA ILE A 462 23.81 -10.10 31.57
C ILE A 462 23.44 -10.95 30.32
N GLU A 463 22.68 -12.01 30.54
CA GLU A 463 22.24 -12.92 29.45
C GLU A 463 21.33 -12.20 28.45
N LYS A 464 20.43 -11.33 28.94
CA LYS A 464 19.57 -10.52 28.09
C LYS A 464 20.34 -9.51 27.23
N ASP A 465 21.30 -8.80 27.82
CA ASP A 465 22.15 -7.83 27.12
C ASP A 465 23.05 -8.52 26.07
N GLU A 466 23.51 -9.74 26.33
CA GLU A 466 24.28 -10.53 25.38
C GLU A 466 23.41 -10.99 24.18
N ASP A 467 22.18 -11.42 24.42
CA ASP A 467 21.25 -11.84 23.37
C ASP A 467 20.90 -10.65 22.45
N ASP A 468 20.65 -9.48 23.02
CA ASP A 468 20.35 -8.28 22.24
C ASP A 468 21.57 -7.80 21.43
N THR A 469 22.77 -7.85 21.99
CA THR A 469 24.01 -7.53 21.25
C THR A 469 24.27 -8.55 20.13
N GLN A 470 24.01 -9.83 20.35
CA GLN A 470 24.16 -10.86 19.32
C GLN A 470 23.14 -10.69 18.18
N LYS A 471 21.89 -10.32 18.50
CA LYS A 471 20.85 -9.98 17.52
C LYS A 471 21.26 -8.76 16.70
N PHE A 472 21.83 -7.75 17.36
CA PHE A 472 22.33 -6.55 16.71
C PHE A 472 23.48 -6.86 15.74
N GLU A 473 24.48 -7.65 16.15
CA GLU A 473 25.59 -8.10 15.30
C GLU A 473 25.10 -8.94 14.10
N LYS A 474 24.12 -9.80 14.29
CA LYS A 474 23.51 -10.59 13.20
C LYS A 474 22.85 -9.68 12.16
N ARG A 475 22.13 -8.62 12.60
CA ARG A 475 21.51 -7.63 11.71
C ARG A 475 22.57 -6.84 10.94
N LEU A 476 23.60 -6.36 11.61
CA LEU A 476 24.70 -5.63 11.01
C LEU A 476 25.42 -6.47 9.96
N THR A 477 25.73 -7.73 10.28
CA THR A 477 26.34 -8.68 9.33
C THR A 477 25.48 -8.89 8.09
N ARG A 478 24.16 -8.97 8.27
CA ARG A 478 23.21 -9.08 7.15
C ARG A 478 23.25 -7.85 6.25
N TYR A 479 23.34 -6.66 6.82
CA TYR A 479 23.43 -5.41 6.06
C TYR A 479 24.76 -5.30 5.30
N TYR A 480 25.89 -5.64 5.91
CA TYR A 480 27.18 -5.68 5.22
C TYR A 480 27.19 -6.65 4.04
N ARG A 481 26.65 -7.86 4.21
CA ARG A 481 26.54 -8.83 3.11
C ARG A 481 25.66 -8.31 1.97
N PHE A 482 24.57 -7.65 2.28
CA PHE A 482 23.71 -7.05 1.29
C PHE A 482 24.40 -5.90 0.55
N PHE A 483 25.14 -5.06 1.26
CA PHE A 483 25.91 -3.96 0.69
C PHE A 483 27.03 -4.48 -0.22
N GLU A 484 27.84 -5.44 0.22
CA GLU A 484 28.89 -6.06 -0.59
C GLU A 484 28.35 -6.72 -1.86
N TYR A 485 27.23 -7.42 -1.76
CA TYR A 485 26.57 -8.00 -2.93
C TYR A 485 26.18 -6.92 -3.96
N ARG A 486 25.65 -5.79 -3.50
CA ARG A 486 25.30 -4.66 -4.37
C ARG A 486 26.52 -4.03 -5.03
N LYS A 487 27.60 -3.85 -4.28
CA LYS A 487 28.87 -3.31 -4.74
C LYS A 487 29.48 -4.19 -5.83
N GLN A 488 29.51 -5.51 -5.62
CA GLN A 488 29.97 -6.49 -6.61
C GLN A 488 29.16 -6.44 -7.90
N ARG A 489 27.85 -6.28 -7.79
CA ARG A 489 26.97 -6.19 -8.96
C ARG A 489 27.18 -4.91 -9.76
N LEU A 490 27.40 -3.78 -9.10
CA LEU A 490 27.74 -2.52 -9.77
C LEU A 490 29.08 -2.64 -10.54
N VAL A 491 30.08 -3.27 -9.93
CA VAL A 491 31.37 -3.52 -10.60
C VAL A 491 31.19 -4.42 -11.81
N ALA A 492 30.41 -5.48 -11.72
CA ALA A 492 30.13 -6.39 -12.84
C ALA A 492 29.42 -5.69 -14.02
N MET A 493 28.54 -4.72 -13.74
CA MET A 493 27.83 -3.96 -14.77
C MET A 493 28.69 -2.91 -15.47
N HIS A 494 29.81 -2.48 -14.87
CA HIS A 494 30.73 -1.49 -15.44
C HIS A 494 31.97 -2.12 -16.09
N GLN A 495 32.09 -3.46 -16.07
CA GLN A 495 33.16 -4.12 -16.83
C GLN A 495 32.73 -4.17 -18.31
N PRO A 496 33.60 -3.72 -19.24
CA PRO A 496 33.34 -3.83 -20.67
C PRO A 496 33.21 -5.32 -21.05
N GLU A 497 32.20 -5.61 -21.89
CA GLU A 497 31.85 -6.95 -22.37
C GLU A 497 33.08 -7.66 -23.02
N ASN A 498 33.77 -8.44 -22.22
CA ASN A 498 34.75 -9.41 -22.69
C ASN A 498 34.36 -10.85 -22.27
N GLY A 499 33.11 -11.07 -21.88
CA GLY A 499 32.56 -12.38 -21.54
C GLY A 499 31.47 -12.77 -22.52
N SER A 500 31.48 -14.03 -22.95
CA SER A 500 30.46 -14.59 -23.84
C SER A 500 29.04 -14.50 -23.25
N ASP A 501 28.06 -14.24 -24.09
CA ASP A 501 26.61 -14.13 -23.76
C ASP A 501 26.02 -15.29 -22.93
N GLU A 502 26.72 -16.40 -22.78
CA GLU A 502 26.28 -17.57 -22.04
C GLU A 502 26.36 -17.40 -20.51
N ASP A 503 27.28 -16.60 -20.00
CA ASP A 503 27.43 -16.37 -18.54
C ASP A 503 26.38 -15.39 -17.97
N TYR A 504 25.78 -14.57 -18.83
CA TYR A 504 24.77 -13.58 -18.42
C TYR A 504 23.42 -14.20 -18.06
N ASN A 505 23.06 -15.33 -18.68
CA ASN A 505 21.76 -15.98 -18.47
C ASN A 505 21.71 -16.87 -17.23
N MET A 506 22.83 -17.27 -16.65
CA MET A 506 22.85 -18.11 -15.43
C MET A 506 22.79 -17.32 -14.12
N GLN A 507 22.98 -15.99 -14.15
CA GLN A 507 22.92 -15.15 -12.94
C GLN A 507 21.56 -14.46 -12.72
N LEU A 508 20.59 -14.67 -13.60
CA LEU A 508 19.26 -14.06 -13.54
C LEU A 508 18.14 -14.99 -13.02
N TYR A 509 18.50 -16.21 -12.54
CA TYR A 509 17.56 -17.14 -11.93
C TYR A 509 17.81 -17.36 -10.44
#